data_260831214c0bf71e66c7f00d7f7bfbe1
#
_entry.id   260831214c0bf71e66c7f00d7f7bfbe1
#
_cell.length_a   1.000
_cell.length_b   1.000
_cell.length_c   1.000
_cell.angle_alpha   90.00
_cell.angle_beta   90.00
_cell.angle_gamma   90.00
#
_symmetry.space_group_name_H-M   'P 1'
#
loop_
_entity.id
_entity.type
_entity.pdbx_description
1 polymer ?
#
loop_
_entity_poly.entity_id
_entity_poly.type
_entity_poly.pdbx_seq_one_letter_code
_entity_poly.pdbx_strand_id
1 'polypeptide(L)'
;MKTSLYLLPLVVIVVFFLVAAEMRGNIRARFILKPLATLLVIAVACLAFLEPTQNLIYTVGVLIGLIFSFGGDVALMFENRRAFLLGLALFLLAHIAYTITFTTLTGFSTLDLVSTILLVILGVGFYRFIAPNLGTLRVPVIVYIIVISVMVNRAIATLASPMFSHAQAAMIALGAILFYISDMILAAARFWRPFRYHRISLAFYYAGQLLLALAASYFA
;
A
#
# COMPACT_ATOMS: atom_id res chain seq x y z
N MET A 1 -24.87 -3.66 8.36
CA MET A 1 -23.42 -3.91 8.45
C MET A 1 -22.87 -3.90 7.02
N LYS A 2 -21.76 -3.24 6.74
CA LYS A 2 -21.20 -3.18 5.39
C LYS A 2 -20.82 -4.58 4.89
N THR A 3 -21.15 -4.90 3.63
CA THR A 3 -20.92 -6.23 3.04
C THR A 3 -19.44 -6.63 3.04
N SER A 4 -18.57 -5.64 2.85
CA SER A 4 -17.09 -5.82 2.88
C SER A 4 -16.56 -6.36 4.21
N LEU A 5 -17.23 -6.11 5.35
CA LEU A 5 -16.80 -6.58 6.67
C LEU A 5 -16.91 -8.10 6.86
N TYR A 6 -17.72 -8.80 6.06
CA TYR A 6 -17.82 -10.27 6.16
C TYR A 6 -16.53 -10.98 5.76
N LEU A 7 -15.72 -10.39 4.87
CA LEU A 7 -14.44 -10.97 4.48
C LEU A 7 -13.28 -10.62 5.43
N LEU A 8 -13.48 -9.63 6.33
CA LEU A 8 -12.40 -9.16 7.22
C LEU A 8 -11.76 -10.26 8.06
N PRO A 9 -12.50 -11.17 8.74
CA PRO A 9 -11.89 -12.24 9.51
C PRO A 9 -11.04 -13.18 8.64
N LEU A 10 -11.51 -13.49 7.42
CA LEU A 10 -10.78 -14.34 6.50
C LEU A 10 -9.47 -13.70 6.03
N VAL A 11 -9.50 -12.41 5.69
CA VAL A 11 -8.27 -11.65 5.34
C VAL A 11 -7.27 -11.70 6.48
N VAL A 12 -7.71 -11.39 7.72
CA VAL A 12 -6.85 -11.40 8.91
C VAL A 12 -6.22 -12.77 9.14
N ILE A 13 -7.01 -13.85 9.05
CA ILE A 13 -6.52 -15.22 9.22
C ILE A 13 -5.47 -15.56 8.14
N VAL A 14 -5.75 -15.28 6.86
CA VAL A 14 -4.82 -15.58 5.77
C VAL A 14 -3.54 -14.78 5.89
N VAL A 15 -3.62 -13.48 6.23
CA VAL A 15 -2.44 -12.64 6.46
C VAL A 15 -1.62 -13.13 7.66
N PHE A 16 -2.27 -13.53 8.75
CA PHE A 16 -1.59 -14.11 9.90
C PHE A 16 -0.78 -15.37 9.52
N PHE A 17 -1.39 -16.30 8.80
CA PHE A 17 -0.69 -17.50 8.31
C PHE A 17 0.41 -17.17 7.30
N LEU A 18 0.21 -16.16 6.44
CA LEU A 18 1.23 -15.67 5.52
C LEU A 18 2.47 -15.16 6.27
N VAL A 19 2.28 -14.27 7.25
CA VAL A 19 3.38 -13.74 8.07
C VAL A 19 4.08 -14.88 8.82
N ALA A 20 3.32 -15.81 9.39
CA ALA A 20 3.89 -16.98 10.07
C ALA A 20 4.70 -17.89 9.10
N ALA A 21 4.21 -18.11 7.88
CA ALA A 21 4.90 -18.86 6.84
C ALA A 21 6.22 -18.19 6.42
N GLU A 22 6.19 -16.86 6.24
CA GLU A 22 7.37 -16.05 5.92
C GLU A 22 8.40 -16.09 7.05
N MET A 23 7.98 -15.99 8.30
CA MET A 23 8.88 -16.08 9.46
C MET A 23 9.54 -17.46 9.58
N ARG A 24 8.85 -18.51 9.14
CA ARG A 24 9.36 -19.90 9.13
C ARG A 24 10.14 -20.25 7.85
N GLY A 25 10.21 -19.34 6.86
CA GLY A 25 10.85 -19.59 5.58
C GLY A 25 10.12 -20.62 4.71
N ASN A 26 8.81 -20.81 4.93
CA ASN A 26 8.01 -21.79 4.15
C ASN A 26 7.64 -21.21 2.79
N ILE A 27 8.50 -21.49 1.79
CA ILE A 27 8.35 -20.97 0.42
C ILE A 27 7.03 -21.47 -0.22
N ARG A 28 6.63 -22.73 -0.02
CA ARG A 28 5.41 -23.27 -0.63
C ARG A 28 4.16 -22.55 -0.11
N ALA A 29 4.07 -22.36 1.20
CA ALA A 29 2.96 -21.63 1.81
C ALA A 29 2.92 -20.18 1.34
N ARG A 30 4.08 -19.50 1.19
CA ARG A 30 4.18 -18.13 0.64
C ARG A 30 3.57 -18.03 -0.75
N PHE A 31 3.91 -18.96 -1.66
CA PHE A 31 3.40 -18.97 -3.04
C PHE A 31 1.88 -19.11 -3.16
N ILE A 32 1.23 -19.66 -2.13
CA ILE A 32 -0.23 -19.80 -2.07
C ILE A 32 -0.86 -18.65 -1.30
N LEU A 33 -0.36 -18.37 -0.10
CA LEU A 33 -1.01 -17.43 0.81
C LEU A 33 -0.87 -15.96 0.38
N LYS A 34 0.25 -15.60 -0.28
CA LYS A 34 0.47 -14.20 -0.68
C LYS A 34 -0.51 -13.77 -1.80
N PRO A 35 -0.65 -14.50 -2.91
CA PRO A 35 -1.68 -14.19 -3.91
C PRO A 35 -3.10 -14.25 -3.34
N LEU A 36 -3.39 -15.25 -2.48
CA LEU A 36 -4.70 -15.38 -1.86
C LEU A 36 -5.05 -14.17 -0.99
N ALA A 37 -4.11 -13.69 -0.17
CA ALA A 37 -4.32 -12.51 0.67
C ALA A 37 -4.67 -11.28 -0.17
N THR A 38 -3.92 -11.03 -1.26
CA THR A 38 -4.17 -9.88 -2.13
C THR A 38 -5.50 -10.02 -2.89
N LEU A 39 -5.85 -11.23 -3.37
CA LEU A 39 -7.15 -11.49 -4.00
C LEU A 39 -8.31 -11.26 -3.03
N LEU A 40 -8.17 -11.62 -1.76
CA LEU A 40 -9.20 -11.34 -0.75
C LEU A 40 -9.35 -9.83 -0.50
N VAL A 41 -8.26 -9.07 -0.48
CA VAL A 41 -8.34 -7.61 -0.38
C VAL A 41 -9.01 -7.00 -1.61
N ILE A 42 -8.72 -7.50 -2.81
CA ILE A 42 -9.43 -7.11 -4.04
C ILE A 42 -10.92 -7.42 -3.92
N ALA A 43 -11.28 -8.61 -3.42
CA ALA A 43 -12.68 -8.97 -3.21
C ALA A 43 -13.38 -8.03 -2.22
N VAL A 44 -12.70 -7.61 -1.14
CA VAL A 44 -13.22 -6.59 -0.20
C VAL A 44 -13.54 -5.28 -0.94
N ALA A 45 -12.64 -4.80 -1.81
CA ALA A 45 -12.89 -3.61 -2.61
C ALA A 45 -14.04 -3.79 -3.62
N CYS A 46 -14.15 -4.97 -4.24
CA CYS A 46 -15.25 -5.29 -5.15
C CYS A 46 -16.62 -5.30 -4.46
N LEU A 47 -16.68 -5.71 -3.19
CA LEU A 47 -17.96 -5.70 -2.43
C LEU A 47 -18.48 -4.28 -2.21
N ALA A 48 -17.66 -3.23 -2.36
CA ALA A 48 -18.15 -1.85 -2.34
C ALA A 48 -19.15 -1.53 -3.46
N PHE A 49 -19.11 -2.25 -4.58
CA PHE A 49 -20.13 -2.09 -5.65
C PHE A 49 -21.53 -2.55 -5.25
N LEU A 50 -21.64 -3.31 -4.16
CA LEU A 50 -22.95 -3.75 -3.62
C LEU A 50 -23.53 -2.74 -2.62
N GLU A 51 -22.76 -1.72 -2.23
CA GLU A 51 -23.25 -0.70 -1.31
C GLU A 51 -24.13 0.32 -2.05
N PRO A 52 -25.23 0.80 -1.43
CA PRO A 52 -26.16 1.73 -2.06
C PRO A 52 -25.53 3.10 -2.35
N THR A 53 -24.56 3.50 -1.54
CA THR A 53 -23.78 4.72 -1.71
C THR A 53 -22.35 4.34 -2.03
N GLN A 54 -21.90 4.63 -3.22
CA GLN A 54 -20.55 4.32 -3.69
C GLN A 54 -19.98 5.50 -4.48
N ASN A 55 -18.67 5.69 -4.40
CA ASN A 55 -17.95 6.57 -5.30
C ASN A 55 -17.19 5.73 -6.32
N LEU A 56 -17.65 5.74 -7.57
CA LEU A 56 -17.09 4.93 -8.64
C LEU A 56 -15.63 5.27 -8.91
N ILE A 57 -15.26 6.57 -8.85
CA ILE A 57 -13.89 7.03 -9.07
C ILE A 57 -12.96 6.42 -8.00
N TYR A 58 -13.36 6.48 -6.73
CA TYR A 58 -12.59 5.90 -5.65
C TYR A 58 -12.47 4.38 -5.78
N THR A 59 -13.60 3.68 -5.93
CA THR A 59 -13.62 2.21 -5.96
C THR A 59 -12.82 1.65 -7.13
N VAL A 60 -13.02 2.19 -8.35
CA VAL A 60 -12.28 1.76 -9.55
C VAL A 60 -10.79 2.10 -9.42
N GLY A 61 -10.47 3.31 -8.96
CA GLY A 61 -9.07 3.73 -8.80
C GLY A 61 -8.31 2.86 -7.78
N VAL A 62 -8.96 2.53 -6.64
CA VAL A 62 -8.37 1.61 -5.65
C VAL A 62 -8.22 0.20 -6.23
N LEU A 63 -9.20 -0.31 -6.98
CA LEU A 63 -9.09 -1.61 -7.65
C LEU A 63 -7.94 -1.66 -8.65
N ILE A 64 -7.74 -0.62 -9.45
CA ILE A 64 -6.60 -0.53 -10.37
C ILE A 64 -5.28 -0.61 -9.58
N GLY A 65 -5.15 0.14 -8.49
CA GLY A 65 -3.99 0.09 -7.62
C GLY A 65 -3.77 -1.30 -7.01
N LEU A 66 -4.83 -1.96 -6.54
CA LEU A 66 -4.78 -3.33 -6.00
C LEU A 66 -4.38 -4.37 -7.05
N ILE A 67 -4.82 -4.24 -8.30
CA ILE A 67 -4.43 -5.13 -9.41
C ILE A 67 -2.94 -4.99 -9.70
N PHE A 68 -2.41 -3.76 -9.77
CA PHE A 68 -0.97 -3.55 -9.92
C PHE A 68 -0.19 -4.09 -8.70
N SER A 69 -0.71 -3.90 -7.49
CA SER A 69 -0.11 -4.45 -6.27
C SER A 69 -0.08 -5.98 -6.29
N PHE A 70 -1.16 -6.63 -6.77
CA PHE A 70 -1.18 -8.08 -6.98
C PHE A 70 -0.06 -8.56 -7.90
N GLY A 71 0.11 -7.90 -9.05
CA GLY A 71 1.23 -8.19 -9.95
C GLY A 71 2.59 -7.99 -9.29
N GLY A 72 2.74 -6.92 -8.49
CA GLY A 72 3.94 -6.64 -7.70
C GLY A 72 4.21 -7.73 -6.66
N ASP A 73 3.18 -8.19 -5.95
CA ASP A 73 3.24 -9.28 -4.98
C ASP A 73 3.73 -10.58 -5.62
N VAL A 74 3.17 -10.93 -6.78
CA VAL A 74 3.59 -12.12 -7.54
C VAL A 74 5.03 -11.97 -8.02
N ALA A 75 5.40 -10.82 -8.57
CA ALA A 75 6.77 -10.58 -9.05
C ALA A 75 7.80 -10.70 -7.92
N LEU A 76 7.52 -10.13 -6.73
CA LEU A 76 8.43 -10.18 -5.59
C LEU A 76 8.54 -11.56 -4.90
N MET A 77 7.74 -12.56 -5.32
CA MET A 77 7.95 -13.93 -4.87
C MET A 77 9.20 -14.58 -5.50
N PHE A 78 9.67 -14.06 -6.62
CA PHE A 78 10.86 -14.57 -7.31
C PHE A 78 12.11 -13.78 -6.92
N GLU A 79 13.20 -14.48 -6.59
CA GLU A 79 14.42 -13.88 -6.01
C GLU A 79 15.43 -13.38 -7.06
N ASN A 80 14.99 -13.11 -8.29
CA ASN A 80 15.89 -12.59 -9.33
C ASN A 80 15.74 -11.07 -9.53
N ARG A 81 16.79 -10.44 -10.10
CA ARG A 81 16.82 -8.99 -10.32
C ARG A 81 15.70 -8.48 -11.22
N ARG A 82 15.33 -9.23 -12.26
CA ARG A 82 14.27 -8.82 -13.21
C ARG A 82 12.90 -8.80 -12.52
N ALA A 83 12.62 -9.84 -11.75
CA ALA A 83 11.38 -9.93 -10.97
C ALA A 83 11.29 -8.80 -9.92
N PHE A 84 12.39 -8.49 -9.23
CA PHE A 84 12.44 -7.36 -8.32
C PHE A 84 12.13 -6.02 -9.01
N LEU A 85 12.76 -5.73 -10.17
CA LEU A 85 12.49 -4.51 -10.93
C LEU A 85 11.04 -4.46 -11.45
N LEU A 86 10.51 -5.59 -11.89
CA LEU A 86 9.10 -5.69 -12.31
C LEU A 86 8.17 -5.40 -11.12
N GLY A 87 8.43 -6.00 -9.96
CA GLY A 87 7.67 -5.74 -8.75
C GLY A 87 7.71 -4.27 -8.34
N LEU A 88 8.90 -3.67 -8.35
CA LEU A 88 9.08 -2.24 -8.07
C LEU A 88 8.26 -1.36 -9.04
N ALA A 89 8.28 -1.67 -10.34
CA ALA A 89 7.53 -0.93 -11.34
C ALA A 89 6.01 -1.10 -11.17
N LEU A 90 5.54 -2.30 -10.84
CA LEU A 90 4.12 -2.57 -10.61
C LEU A 90 3.60 -1.86 -9.35
N PHE A 91 4.36 -1.87 -8.26
CA PHE A 91 4.00 -1.08 -7.07
C PHE A 91 4.06 0.42 -7.33
N LEU A 92 5.01 0.90 -8.15
CA LEU A 92 5.04 2.30 -8.57
C LEU A 92 3.74 2.68 -9.30
N LEU A 93 3.27 1.83 -10.23
CA LEU A 93 1.99 2.03 -10.94
C LEU A 93 0.79 2.00 -9.98
N ALA A 94 0.81 1.13 -8.96
CA ALA A 94 -0.21 1.11 -7.92
C ALA A 94 -0.26 2.45 -7.16
N HIS A 95 0.89 2.99 -6.76
CA HIS A 95 0.97 4.28 -6.07
C HIS A 95 0.51 5.44 -6.96
N ILE A 96 0.82 5.41 -8.27
CA ILE A 96 0.31 6.39 -9.22
C ILE A 96 -1.21 6.31 -9.32
N ALA A 97 -1.79 5.11 -9.41
CA ALA A 97 -3.25 4.92 -9.45
C ALA A 97 -3.92 5.47 -8.19
N TYR A 98 -3.39 5.17 -7.01
CA TYR A 98 -3.89 5.73 -5.75
C TYR A 98 -3.74 7.25 -5.69
N THR A 99 -2.59 7.78 -6.13
CA THR A 99 -2.36 9.24 -6.18
C THR A 99 -3.40 9.94 -7.05
N ILE A 100 -3.65 9.43 -8.26
CA ILE A 100 -4.65 9.99 -9.16
C ILE A 100 -6.03 9.93 -8.48
N THR A 101 -6.41 8.80 -7.91
CA THR A 101 -7.68 8.60 -7.24
C THR A 101 -7.89 9.62 -6.11
N PHE A 102 -6.92 9.78 -5.23
CA PHE A 102 -7.05 10.71 -4.11
C PHE A 102 -7.03 12.16 -4.59
N THR A 103 -6.19 12.49 -5.58
CA THR A 103 -6.10 13.85 -6.13
C THR A 103 -7.40 14.30 -6.81
N THR A 104 -8.09 13.40 -7.52
CA THR A 104 -9.37 13.73 -8.17
C THR A 104 -10.51 14.00 -7.19
N LEU A 105 -10.38 13.50 -5.97
CA LEU A 105 -11.41 13.61 -4.92
C LEU A 105 -11.05 14.59 -3.79
N THR A 106 -9.87 15.22 -3.85
CA THR A 106 -9.42 16.16 -2.82
C THR A 106 -8.97 17.48 -3.43
N GLY A 107 -9.25 18.59 -2.72
CA GLY A 107 -8.63 19.88 -3.00
C GLY A 107 -7.22 19.99 -2.39
N PHE A 108 -6.66 21.21 -2.42
CA PHE A 108 -5.44 21.57 -1.70
C PHE A 108 -5.79 22.22 -0.37
N SER A 109 -5.04 21.90 0.68
CA SER A 109 -5.23 22.40 2.03
C SER A 109 -3.88 22.66 2.72
N THR A 110 -3.91 23.29 3.88
CA THR A 110 -2.70 23.45 4.71
C THR A 110 -2.09 22.13 5.14
N LEU A 111 -2.89 21.04 5.23
CA LEU A 111 -2.37 19.70 5.53
C LEU A 111 -1.44 19.19 4.43
N ASP A 112 -1.67 19.55 3.17
CA ASP A 112 -0.79 19.17 2.07
C ASP A 112 0.61 19.75 2.24
N LEU A 113 0.71 21.02 2.67
CA LEU A 113 2.00 21.66 2.88
C LEU A 113 2.75 21.02 4.06
N VAL A 114 2.07 20.82 5.19
CA VAL A 114 2.66 20.21 6.39
C VAL A 114 3.12 18.77 6.10
N SER A 115 2.26 17.95 5.50
CA SER A 115 2.61 16.56 5.18
C SER A 115 3.71 16.47 4.11
N THR A 116 3.74 17.39 3.13
CA THR A 116 4.84 17.47 2.15
C THR A 116 6.18 17.70 2.85
N ILE A 117 6.27 18.68 3.76
CA ILE A 117 7.51 18.97 4.48
C ILE A 117 7.98 17.74 5.27
N LEU A 118 7.07 17.10 6.00
CA LEU A 118 7.39 15.90 6.78
C LEU A 118 7.85 14.73 5.88
N LEU A 119 7.15 14.48 4.78
CA LEU A 119 7.48 13.40 3.85
C LEU A 119 8.78 13.66 3.10
N VAL A 120 9.11 14.90 2.77
CA VAL A 120 10.42 15.27 2.20
C VAL A 120 11.53 15.00 3.20
N ILE A 121 11.38 15.42 4.45
CA ILE A 121 12.38 15.16 5.50
C ILE A 121 12.59 13.65 5.68
N LEU A 122 11.50 12.89 5.81
CA LEU A 122 11.55 11.44 5.97
C LEU A 122 12.14 10.75 4.73
N GLY A 123 11.70 11.12 3.53
CA GLY A 123 12.18 10.53 2.28
C GLY A 123 13.66 10.81 2.03
N VAL A 124 14.11 12.05 2.25
CA VAL A 124 15.54 12.42 2.12
C VAL A 124 16.38 11.72 3.18
N GLY A 125 15.93 11.69 4.43
CA GLY A 125 16.62 10.98 5.51
C GLY A 125 16.74 9.50 5.22
N PHE A 126 15.66 8.86 4.82
CA PHE A 126 15.64 7.45 4.47
C PHE A 126 16.49 7.13 3.23
N TYR A 127 16.39 7.95 2.18
CA TYR A 127 17.26 7.81 1.01
C TYR A 127 18.73 7.87 1.39
N ARG A 128 19.16 8.85 2.19
CA ARG A 128 20.55 8.96 2.65
C ARG A 128 21.02 7.74 3.42
N PHE A 129 20.12 7.15 4.21
CA PHE A 129 20.40 5.95 4.98
C PHE A 129 20.68 4.73 4.10
N ILE A 130 19.91 4.52 3.00
CA ILE A 130 20.07 3.35 2.12
C ILE A 130 20.98 3.60 0.91
N ALA A 131 21.27 4.87 0.57
CA ALA A 131 21.99 5.30 -0.63
C ALA A 131 23.37 4.62 -0.84
N PRO A 132 24.18 4.34 0.20
CA PRO A 132 25.47 3.68 0.01
C PRO A 132 25.37 2.30 -0.66
N ASN A 133 24.25 1.59 -0.48
CA ASN A 133 24.07 0.21 -0.94
C ASN A 133 23.17 0.07 -2.18
N LEU A 134 22.70 1.16 -2.77
CA LEU A 134 21.76 1.11 -3.90
C LEU A 134 22.41 0.76 -5.25
N GLY A 135 23.71 1.02 -5.42
CA GLY A 135 24.42 0.79 -6.68
C GLY A 135 23.70 1.44 -7.87
N THR A 136 23.33 0.63 -8.87
CA THR A 136 22.61 1.07 -10.08
C THR A 136 21.11 1.36 -9.86
N LEU A 137 20.57 1.06 -8.67
CA LEU A 137 19.16 1.26 -8.36
C LEU A 137 18.85 2.64 -7.75
N ARG A 138 19.84 3.54 -7.68
CA ARG A 138 19.65 4.89 -7.10
C ARG A 138 18.49 5.65 -7.71
N VAL A 139 18.45 5.75 -9.05
CA VAL A 139 17.38 6.49 -9.75
C VAL A 139 16.02 5.82 -9.57
N PRO A 140 15.83 4.51 -9.84
CA PRO A 140 14.55 3.83 -9.56
C PRO A 140 14.04 4.03 -8.14
N VAL A 141 14.91 3.96 -7.14
CA VAL A 141 14.52 4.10 -5.73
C VAL A 141 14.15 5.55 -5.40
N ILE A 142 14.85 6.56 -5.94
CA ILE A 142 14.46 7.97 -5.76
C ILE A 142 13.06 8.21 -6.33
N VAL A 143 12.81 7.78 -7.57
CA VAL A 143 11.51 7.92 -8.21
C VAL A 143 10.42 7.24 -7.36
N TYR A 144 10.70 6.05 -6.85
CA TYR A 144 9.78 5.32 -6.00
C TYR A 144 9.44 6.07 -4.70
N ILE A 145 10.47 6.58 -3.99
CA ILE A 145 10.29 7.37 -2.75
C ILE A 145 9.44 8.62 -3.02
N ILE A 146 9.68 9.31 -4.14
CA ILE A 146 8.90 10.50 -4.51
C ILE A 146 7.43 10.12 -4.73
N VAL A 147 7.17 9.11 -5.55
CA VAL A 147 5.79 8.74 -5.94
C VAL A 147 4.99 8.23 -4.74
N ILE A 148 5.58 7.37 -3.89
CA ILE A 148 4.88 6.90 -2.68
C ILE A 148 4.66 8.04 -1.68
N SER A 149 5.58 8.99 -1.57
CA SER A 149 5.41 10.17 -0.71
C SER A 149 4.27 11.06 -1.22
N VAL A 150 4.17 11.28 -2.52
CA VAL A 150 3.03 12.01 -3.12
C VAL A 150 1.72 11.27 -2.85
N MET A 151 1.69 9.95 -3.00
CA MET A 151 0.51 9.14 -2.68
C MET A 151 0.06 9.31 -1.22
N VAL A 152 0.99 9.25 -0.26
CA VAL A 152 0.69 9.44 1.17
C VAL A 152 0.22 10.87 1.44
N ASN A 153 0.85 11.89 0.82
CA ASN A 153 0.41 13.28 0.92
C ASN A 153 -1.05 13.44 0.48
N ARG A 154 -1.40 12.90 -0.70
CA ARG A 154 -2.78 12.98 -1.21
C ARG A 154 -3.78 12.16 -0.39
N ALA A 155 -3.35 11.05 0.21
CA ALA A 155 -4.15 10.29 1.17
C ALA A 155 -4.43 11.09 2.46
N ILE A 156 -3.44 11.82 2.98
CA ILE A 156 -3.60 12.73 4.13
C ILE A 156 -4.55 13.88 3.79
N ALA A 157 -4.50 14.41 2.56
CA ALA A 157 -5.40 15.46 2.10
C ALA A 157 -6.89 15.09 2.19
N THR A 158 -7.24 13.79 2.18
CA THR A 158 -8.61 13.34 2.37
C THR A 158 -9.21 13.75 3.71
N LEU A 159 -8.37 13.95 4.75
CA LEU A 159 -8.80 14.41 6.07
C LEU A 159 -9.39 15.83 6.07
N ALA A 160 -9.02 16.65 5.09
CA ALA A 160 -9.54 18.00 4.92
C ALA A 160 -10.62 18.13 3.83
N SER A 161 -10.93 17.01 3.14
CA SER A 161 -11.89 17.00 2.03
C SER A 161 -13.31 16.73 2.53
N PRO A 162 -14.30 17.55 2.14
CA PRO A 162 -15.71 17.30 2.49
C PRO A 162 -16.30 16.07 1.79
N MET A 163 -15.61 15.51 0.82
CA MET A 163 -16.03 14.30 0.08
C MET A 163 -15.98 13.03 0.92
N PHE A 164 -15.25 13.06 2.05
CA PHE A 164 -15.01 11.88 2.89
C PHE A 164 -15.53 12.10 4.30
N SER A 165 -16.16 11.09 4.88
CA SER A 165 -16.40 11.08 6.32
C SER A 165 -15.08 10.99 7.10
N HIS A 166 -15.06 11.46 8.34
CA HIS A 166 -13.85 11.39 9.19
C HIS A 166 -13.28 9.97 9.31
N ALA A 167 -14.16 8.97 9.46
CA ALA A 167 -13.73 7.57 9.56
C ALA A 167 -13.10 7.06 8.26
N GLN A 168 -13.69 7.43 7.11
CA GLN A 168 -13.20 7.05 5.80
C GLN A 168 -11.86 7.70 5.48
N ALA A 169 -11.74 9.01 5.70
CA ALA A 169 -10.50 9.75 5.52
C ALA A 169 -9.37 9.20 6.43
N ALA A 170 -9.71 8.85 7.68
CA ALA A 170 -8.77 8.20 8.59
C ALA A 170 -8.31 6.82 8.08
N MET A 171 -9.22 6.00 7.54
CA MET A 171 -8.85 4.71 6.92
C MET A 171 -7.91 4.91 5.73
N ILE A 172 -8.17 5.88 4.86
CA ILE A 172 -7.34 6.18 3.69
C ILE A 172 -5.95 6.66 4.12
N ALA A 173 -5.88 7.66 5.00
CA ALA A 173 -4.62 8.22 5.47
C ALA A 173 -3.78 7.16 6.22
N LEU A 174 -4.39 6.43 7.16
CA LEU A 174 -3.71 5.37 7.90
C LEU A 174 -3.28 4.24 6.97
N GLY A 175 -4.13 3.85 6.03
CA GLY A 175 -3.82 2.82 5.04
C GLY A 175 -2.59 3.17 4.20
N ALA A 176 -2.51 4.39 3.70
CA ALA A 176 -1.37 4.88 2.94
C ALA A 176 -0.08 4.98 3.78
N ILE A 177 -0.19 5.43 5.03
CA ILE A 177 0.95 5.50 5.98
C ILE A 177 1.48 4.09 6.28
N LEU A 178 0.61 3.11 6.54
CA LEU A 178 1.02 1.73 6.80
C LEU A 178 1.72 1.11 5.58
N PHE A 179 1.23 1.40 4.38
CA PHE A 179 1.89 0.97 3.14
C PHE A 179 3.29 1.60 3.04
N TYR A 180 3.42 2.92 3.26
CA TYR A 180 4.72 3.61 3.27
C TYR A 180 5.71 2.99 4.25
N ILE A 181 5.27 2.71 5.49
CA ILE A 181 6.08 2.05 6.51
C ILE A 181 6.52 0.65 6.05
N SER A 182 5.60 -0.13 5.47
CA SER A 182 5.92 -1.44 4.91
C SER A 182 7.06 -1.37 3.90
N ASP A 183 6.99 -0.42 2.98
CA ASP A 183 7.97 -0.26 1.91
C ASP A 183 9.33 0.24 2.44
N MET A 184 9.31 1.11 3.44
CA MET A 184 10.55 1.50 4.14
C MET A 184 11.23 0.30 4.81
N ILE A 185 10.47 -0.57 5.48
CA ILE A 185 10.99 -1.79 6.11
C ILE A 185 11.54 -2.74 5.04
N LEU A 186 10.81 -2.95 3.94
CA LEU A 186 11.24 -3.79 2.83
C LEU A 186 12.54 -3.27 2.19
N ALA A 187 12.61 -1.96 1.91
CA ALA A 187 13.80 -1.33 1.34
C ALA A 187 14.99 -1.37 2.30
N ALA A 188 14.79 -1.13 3.60
CA ALA A 188 15.84 -1.25 4.60
C ALA A 188 16.38 -2.69 4.68
N ALA A 189 15.50 -3.70 4.68
CA ALA A 189 15.92 -5.10 4.67
C ALA A 189 16.67 -5.49 3.39
N ARG A 190 16.31 -4.88 2.25
CA ARG A 190 16.92 -5.16 0.94
C ARG A 190 18.26 -4.47 0.74
N PHE A 191 18.38 -3.19 1.13
CA PHE A 191 19.50 -2.33 0.77
C PHE A 191 20.45 -2.02 1.92
N TRP A 192 20.01 -2.17 3.19
CA TRP A 192 20.90 -1.99 4.32
C TRP A 192 21.38 -3.34 4.88
N ARG A 193 20.51 -4.07 5.55
CA ARG A 193 20.75 -5.46 6.00
C ARG A 193 19.43 -6.16 6.35
N PRO A 194 19.33 -7.48 6.09
CA PRO A 194 18.20 -8.26 6.60
C PRO A 194 18.22 -8.23 8.14
N PHE A 195 17.05 -8.00 8.74
CA PHE A 195 16.86 -8.06 10.19
C PHE A 195 15.69 -9.01 10.53
N ARG A 196 15.73 -9.58 11.75
CA ARG A 196 14.87 -10.70 12.15
C ARG A 196 13.38 -10.46 11.88
N TYR A 197 12.92 -9.23 12.08
CA TYR A 197 11.50 -8.89 12.00
C TYR A 197 11.10 -8.12 10.74
N HIS A 198 11.98 -8.04 9.73
CA HIS A 198 11.64 -7.31 8.48
C HIS A 198 10.37 -7.85 7.80
N ARG A 199 10.02 -9.11 8.04
CA ARG A 199 8.82 -9.77 7.47
C ARG A 199 7.50 -9.26 8.07
N ILE A 200 7.55 -8.53 9.19
CA ILE A 200 6.39 -7.79 9.72
C ILE A 200 5.90 -6.72 8.72
N SER A 201 6.76 -6.28 7.79
CA SER A 201 6.34 -5.38 6.70
C SER A 201 5.09 -5.88 5.98
N LEU A 202 4.92 -7.20 5.83
CA LEU A 202 3.70 -7.77 5.23
C LEU A 202 2.44 -7.47 6.03
N ALA A 203 2.49 -7.46 7.36
CA ALA A 203 1.35 -7.09 8.18
C ALA A 203 0.95 -5.62 7.96
N PHE A 204 1.94 -4.71 7.91
CA PHE A 204 1.71 -3.29 7.59
C PHE A 204 1.15 -3.12 6.17
N TYR A 205 1.72 -3.83 5.20
CA TYR A 205 1.27 -3.81 3.81
C TYR A 205 -0.20 -4.22 3.68
N TYR A 206 -0.56 -5.41 4.18
CA TYR A 206 -1.93 -5.90 4.07
C TYR A 206 -2.92 -5.11 4.91
N ALA A 207 -2.53 -4.62 6.09
CA ALA A 207 -3.36 -3.69 6.86
C ALA A 207 -3.61 -2.40 6.09
N GLY A 208 -2.58 -1.84 5.46
CA GLY A 208 -2.69 -0.66 4.60
C GLY A 208 -3.63 -0.87 3.42
N GLN A 209 -3.41 -1.93 2.64
CA GLN A 209 -4.23 -2.27 1.48
C GLN A 209 -5.71 -2.55 1.87
N LEU A 210 -5.90 -3.26 3.00
CA LEU A 210 -7.24 -3.56 3.51
C LEU A 210 -7.99 -2.30 3.91
N LEU A 211 -7.34 -1.34 4.56
CA LEU A 211 -7.96 -0.06 4.93
C LEU A 211 -8.36 0.75 3.69
N LEU A 212 -7.51 0.80 2.65
CA LEU A 212 -7.84 1.44 1.39
C LEU A 212 -9.04 0.76 0.71
N ALA A 213 -9.09 -0.57 0.72
CA ALA A 213 -10.18 -1.35 0.14
C ALA A 213 -11.50 -1.14 0.92
N LEU A 214 -11.45 -1.19 2.25
CA LEU A 214 -12.61 -0.99 3.12
C LEU A 214 -13.21 0.42 2.97
N ALA A 215 -12.37 1.44 2.84
CA ALA A 215 -12.82 2.82 2.68
C ALA A 215 -13.78 3.01 1.48
N ALA A 216 -13.68 2.16 0.44
CA ALA A 216 -14.59 2.16 -0.69
C ALA A 216 -16.06 1.89 -0.31
N SER A 217 -16.31 1.16 0.78
CA SER A 217 -17.66 0.81 1.26
C SER A 217 -18.31 1.86 2.16
N TYR A 218 -17.60 2.95 2.50
CA TYR A 218 -18.03 3.92 3.51
C TYR A 218 -18.43 5.30 2.93
N PHE A 219 -18.65 5.41 1.64
CA PHE A 219 -19.24 6.63 1.08
C PHE A 219 -20.66 6.83 1.59
N ALA A 220 -21.02 8.08 1.90
CA ALA A 220 -22.34 8.48 2.42
C ALA A 220 -23.26 8.94 1.28
#